data_d6314e4c6fa05d9c840487893bf0619c
#
_entry.id   d6314e4c6fa05d9c840487893bf0619c
#
_cell.length_a   1.000
_cell.length_b   1.000
_cell.length_c   1.000
_cell.angle_alpha   90.00
_cell.angle_beta   90.00
_cell.angle_gamma   90.00
#
_symmetry.space_group_name_H-M   'P 1'
#
loop_
_entity.id
_entity.type
_entity.pdbx_description
1 polymer ?
#
loop_
_entity_poly.entity_id
_entity_poly.type
_entity_poly.pdbx_seq_one_letter_code
_entity_poly.pdbx_strand_id
1 'polypeptide(L)'
;GFGWLLSLRESVRNDKLLAPNLYLGGPIWNGSELDWYATVVRDPERARSLVREHQAAGYDFIKVHNVLKPNVYDAILDEAKKLNIDVVGHIPHEIALSKAIASGQRTFEHLKGYYSDRSLEITKEDYVGLTKGAEVWNCPTLYTNRIGFRGDDVRTLLESDEAKYISNDERGEWLAATAGG
;
A
#
# COMPACT_ATOMS: atom_id res chain seq x y z
N GLY A 1 6.72 6.64 -11.54
CA GLY A 1 7.25 7.29 -10.35
C GLY A 1 7.49 8.76 -10.56
N PHE A 2 7.17 9.46 -9.55
CA PHE A 2 7.21 10.90 -9.53
C PHE A 2 8.61 11.37 -9.11
N GLY A 3 9.61 11.23 -10.00
CA GLY A 3 10.99 11.65 -9.71
C GLY A 3 11.11 13.11 -9.27
N TRP A 4 10.16 13.96 -9.68
CA TRP A 4 10.08 15.34 -9.22
C TRP A 4 9.86 15.46 -7.70
N LEU A 5 9.25 14.45 -7.04
CA LEU A 5 9.08 14.43 -5.59
C LEU A 5 10.43 14.33 -4.85
N LEU A 6 11.42 13.67 -5.43
CA LEU A 6 12.77 13.64 -4.87
C LEU A 6 13.38 15.04 -4.87
N SER A 7 13.22 15.78 -5.97
CA SER A 7 13.68 17.18 -6.07
C SER A 7 12.91 18.09 -5.10
N LEU A 8 11.61 17.85 -4.95
CA LEU A 8 10.79 18.59 -3.98
C LEU A 8 11.29 18.35 -2.54
N ARG A 9 11.56 17.10 -2.18
CA ARG A 9 12.12 16.76 -0.86
C ARG A 9 13.45 17.47 -0.61
N GLU A 10 14.32 17.52 -1.60
CA GLU A 10 15.59 18.25 -1.48
C GLU A 10 15.38 19.76 -1.30
N SER A 11 14.36 20.32 -1.94
CA SER A 11 14.00 21.73 -1.71
C SER A 11 13.52 22.00 -0.29
N VAL A 12 12.75 21.07 0.29
CA VAL A 12 12.32 21.14 1.69
C VAL A 12 13.51 20.98 2.64
N ARG A 13 14.37 19.98 2.42
CA ARG A 13 15.54 19.71 3.25
C ARG A 13 16.57 20.85 3.28
N ASN A 14 16.61 21.62 2.20
CA ASN A 14 17.51 22.77 2.05
C ASN A 14 16.83 24.11 2.38
N ASP A 15 15.71 24.12 3.11
CA ASP A 15 14.94 25.29 3.54
C ASP A 15 14.50 26.22 2.39
N LYS A 16 14.45 25.70 1.16
CA LYS A 16 13.97 26.45 -0.03
C LYS A 16 12.45 26.42 -0.17
N LEU A 17 11.79 25.52 0.54
CA LEU A 17 10.35 25.36 0.56
C LEU A 17 9.88 24.97 1.95
N LEU A 18 8.93 25.71 2.49
CA LEU A 18 8.28 25.39 3.76
C LEU A 18 7.23 24.29 3.52
N ALA A 19 7.51 23.10 3.98
CA ALA A 19 6.63 21.94 3.91
C ALA A 19 6.99 20.91 5.00
N PRO A 20 6.12 19.93 5.27
CA PRO A 20 6.47 18.79 6.13
C PRO A 20 7.63 17.98 5.56
N ASN A 21 8.27 17.17 6.43
CA ASN A 21 9.23 16.17 5.96
C ASN A 21 8.56 15.17 5.01
N LEU A 22 9.20 14.88 3.87
CA LEU A 22 8.67 13.98 2.85
C LEU A 22 9.39 12.63 2.91
N TYR A 23 8.62 11.57 3.14
CA TYR A 23 9.04 10.18 3.00
C TYR A 23 8.42 9.60 1.73
N LEU A 24 9.22 9.08 0.82
CA LEU A 24 8.83 8.80 -0.55
C LEU A 24 9.03 7.33 -0.92
N GLY A 25 7.95 6.67 -1.35
CA GLY A 25 7.96 5.28 -1.78
C GLY A 25 8.15 5.04 -3.27
N GLY A 26 8.24 6.11 -4.07
CA GLY A 26 8.32 5.96 -5.52
C GLY A 26 7.06 5.32 -6.13
N PRO A 27 7.17 4.68 -7.32
CA PRO A 27 6.05 3.99 -7.94
C PRO A 27 5.63 2.76 -7.16
N ILE A 28 4.35 2.41 -7.23
CA ILE A 28 3.83 1.15 -6.70
C ILE A 28 4.32 -0.01 -7.57
N TRP A 29 4.73 -1.12 -6.95
CA TRP A 29 5.17 -2.32 -7.65
C TRP A 29 4.08 -3.38 -7.66
N ASN A 30 3.74 -3.86 -8.86
CA ASN A 30 2.66 -4.82 -9.06
C ASN A 30 3.03 -5.84 -10.14
N GLY A 31 2.35 -6.99 -10.19
CA GLY A 31 2.58 -8.02 -11.20
C GLY A 31 1.82 -7.77 -12.51
N SER A 32 0.89 -6.83 -12.51
CA SER A 32 0.13 -6.37 -13.69
C SER A 32 0.09 -4.85 -13.74
N GLU A 33 -0.36 -4.32 -14.84
CA GLU A 33 -0.58 -2.89 -15.01
C GLU A 33 -1.66 -2.41 -14.03
N LEU A 34 -1.39 -1.26 -13.42
CA LEU A 34 -2.32 -0.48 -12.62
C LEU A 34 -2.19 0.95 -13.13
N ASP A 35 -2.96 1.29 -14.14
CA ASP A 35 -2.86 2.59 -14.78
C ASP A 35 -1.38 3.01 -15.05
N TRP A 36 -1.11 4.30 -15.07
CA TRP A 36 0.21 4.86 -15.38
C TRP A 36 1.16 4.95 -14.17
N TYR A 37 0.72 4.63 -12.96
CA TYR A 37 1.48 4.85 -11.73
C TYR A 37 2.16 3.61 -11.14
N ALA A 38 1.98 2.45 -11.74
CA ALA A 38 2.61 1.21 -11.26
C ALA A 38 3.81 0.81 -12.11
N THR A 39 4.82 0.26 -11.45
CA THR A 39 5.90 -0.48 -12.10
C THR A 39 5.53 -1.96 -12.13
N VAL A 40 5.46 -2.55 -13.31
CA VAL A 40 5.18 -3.99 -13.48
C VAL A 40 6.45 -4.79 -13.22
N VAL A 41 6.35 -5.73 -12.24
CA VAL A 41 7.47 -6.57 -11.83
C VAL A 41 7.01 -8.04 -11.88
N ARG A 42 7.56 -8.82 -12.84
CA ARG A 42 7.19 -10.21 -13.07
C ARG A 42 8.36 -11.19 -12.94
N ASP A 43 9.56 -10.68 -12.91
CA ASP A 43 10.78 -11.47 -12.85
C ASP A 43 11.54 -11.20 -11.54
N PRO A 44 11.96 -12.25 -10.79
CA PRO A 44 12.64 -12.10 -9.51
C PRO A 44 14.00 -11.38 -9.60
N GLU A 45 14.78 -11.63 -10.66
CA GLU A 45 16.09 -10.97 -10.80
C GLU A 45 15.91 -9.49 -11.17
N ARG A 46 14.92 -9.19 -12.01
CA ARG A 46 14.54 -7.78 -12.26
C ARG A 46 14.04 -7.11 -10.99
N ALA A 47 13.28 -7.81 -10.15
CA ALA A 47 12.85 -7.30 -8.85
C ALA A 47 14.04 -6.89 -7.98
N ARG A 48 15.06 -7.74 -7.85
CA ARG A 48 16.29 -7.43 -7.09
C ARG A 48 17.02 -6.21 -7.65
N SER A 49 17.16 -6.12 -8.98
CA SER A 49 17.76 -4.95 -9.63
C SER A 49 16.98 -3.67 -9.33
N LEU A 50 15.66 -3.73 -9.42
CA LEU A 50 14.78 -2.59 -9.12
C LEU A 50 14.90 -2.14 -7.66
N VAL A 51 15.05 -3.07 -6.70
CA VAL A 51 15.29 -2.70 -5.29
C VAL A 51 16.55 -1.87 -5.15
N ARG A 52 17.65 -2.29 -5.79
CA ARG A 52 18.93 -1.55 -5.79
C ARG A 52 18.79 -0.18 -6.45
N GLU A 53 18.13 -0.13 -7.62
CA GLU A 53 17.86 1.12 -8.34
C GLU A 53 17.02 2.09 -7.49
N HIS A 54 16.01 1.58 -6.82
CA HIS A 54 15.09 2.34 -5.98
C HIS A 54 15.80 2.95 -4.76
N GLN A 55 16.59 2.15 -4.07
CA GLN A 55 17.40 2.58 -2.94
C GLN A 55 18.45 3.62 -3.38
N ALA A 56 19.15 3.37 -4.50
CA ALA A 56 20.14 4.28 -5.05
C ALA A 56 19.53 5.62 -5.51
N ALA A 57 18.28 5.62 -5.96
CA ALA A 57 17.55 6.84 -6.30
C ALA A 57 17.15 7.66 -5.05
N GLY A 58 17.29 7.07 -3.84
CA GLY A 58 17.03 7.75 -2.58
C GLY A 58 15.57 7.69 -2.12
N TYR A 59 14.78 6.74 -2.59
CA TYR A 59 13.46 6.48 -2.00
C TYR A 59 13.60 5.85 -0.61
N ASP A 60 12.63 6.12 0.26
CA ASP A 60 12.69 5.72 1.66
C ASP A 60 12.12 4.31 1.90
N PHE A 61 11.19 3.86 1.03
CA PHE A 61 10.56 2.54 1.12
C PHE A 61 10.03 2.07 -0.25
N ILE A 62 9.70 0.79 -0.37
CA ILE A 62 9.11 0.17 -1.55
C ILE A 62 7.64 -0.13 -1.27
N LYS A 63 6.70 0.33 -2.12
CA LYS A 63 5.28 -0.01 -2.00
C LYS A 63 4.91 -1.15 -2.94
N VAL A 64 4.51 -2.29 -2.37
CA VAL A 64 4.03 -3.48 -3.09
C VAL A 64 2.50 -3.53 -3.16
N HIS A 65 1.97 -4.26 -4.16
CA HIS A 65 0.53 -4.32 -4.43
C HIS A 65 0.05 -5.75 -4.71
N ASN A 66 -1.23 -5.90 -5.05
CA ASN A 66 -2.07 -7.10 -4.96
C ASN A 66 -1.60 -8.34 -5.74
N VAL A 67 -1.01 -8.17 -6.94
CA VAL A 67 -0.85 -9.32 -7.87
C VAL A 67 0.61 -9.68 -8.16
N LEU A 68 1.51 -9.34 -7.23
CA LEU A 68 2.87 -9.86 -7.28
C LEU A 68 2.86 -11.39 -7.07
N LYS A 69 3.64 -12.12 -7.89
CA LYS A 69 3.83 -13.55 -7.69
C LYS A 69 4.72 -13.83 -6.48
N PRO A 70 4.52 -14.97 -5.77
CA PRO A 70 5.28 -15.28 -4.55
C PRO A 70 6.80 -15.21 -4.69
N ASN A 71 7.35 -15.73 -5.76
CA ASN A 71 8.79 -15.70 -6.02
C ASN A 71 9.33 -14.27 -6.27
N VAL A 72 8.55 -13.41 -6.88
CA VAL A 72 8.89 -11.99 -7.09
C VAL A 72 8.83 -11.23 -5.78
N TYR A 73 7.76 -11.46 -5.01
CA TYR A 73 7.59 -10.88 -3.69
C TYR A 73 8.74 -11.25 -2.73
N ASP A 74 9.10 -12.54 -2.68
CA ASP A 74 10.23 -13.03 -1.88
C ASP A 74 11.56 -12.37 -2.31
N ALA A 75 11.77 -12.20 -3.62
CA ALA A 75 12.97 -11.54 -4.15
C ALA A 75 13.05 -10.06 -3.74
N ILE A 76 11.91 -9.36 -3.74
CA ILE A 76 11.83 -7.96 -3.27
C ILE A 76 12.23 -7.89 -1.80
N LEU A 77 11.60 -8.69 -0.94
CA LEU A 77 11.85 -8.64 0.51
C LEU A 77 13.27 -9.06 0.88
N ASP A 78 13.80 -10.11 0.25
CA ASP A 78 15.17 -10.58 0.47
C ASP A 78 16.20 -9.48 0.11
N GLU A 79 16.05 -8.83 -1.04
CA GLU A 79 16.98 -7.79 -1.46
C GLU A 79 16.80 -6.49 -0.64
N ALA A 80 15.56 -6.13 -0.32
CA ALA A 80 15.23 -4.97 0.50
C ALA A 80 15.84 -5.10 1.91
N LYS A 81 15.78 -6.30 2.50
CA LYS A 81 16.42 -6.60 3.79
C LYS A 81 17.93 -6.41 3.74
N LYS A 82 18.63 -6.85 2.66
CA LYS A 82 20.09 -6.67 2.50
C LYS A 82 20.47 -5.19 2.44
N LEU A 83 19.63 -4.37 1.86
CA LEU A 83 19.84 -2.93 1.67
C LEU A 83 19.24 -2.06 2.77
N ASN A 84 18.61 -2.68 3.78
CA ASN A 84 17.94 -1.99 4.88
C ASN A 84 16.93 -0.94 4.38
N ILE A 85 16.10 -1.31 3.40
CA ILE A 85 14.97 -0.51 2.91
C ILE A 85 13.66 -1.21 3.23
N ASP A 86 12.70 -0.48 3.78
CA ASP A 86 11.41 -1.06 4.17
C ASP A 86 10.54 -1.40 2.96
N VAL A 87 9.79 -2.51 3.07
CA VAL A 87 8.74 -2.89 2.14
C VAL A 87 7.39 -2.69 2.83
N VAL A 88 6.51 -1.95 2.19
CA VAL A 88 5.20 -1.52 2.71
C VAL A 88 4.10 -1.81 1.70
N GLY A 89 2.85 -1.69 2.09
CA GLY A 89 1.72 -1.74 1.16
C GLY A 89 0.80 -2.93 1.35
N HIS A 90 0.27 -3.46 0.24
CA HIS A 90 -0.66 -4.58 0.29
C HIS A 90 0.06 -5.91 0.47
N ILE A 91 -0.61 -6.86 1.07
CA ILE A 91 -0.19 -8.27 0.98
C ILE A 91 -0.72 -8.79 -0.36
N PRO A 92 0.16 -9.32 -1.26
CA PRO A 92 -0.29 -9.90 -2.52
C PRO A 92 -1.26 -11.06 -2.30
N HIS A 93 -2.23 -11.24 -3.21
CA HIS A 93 -3.33 -12.20 -3.02
C HIS A 93 -2.90 -13.66 -2.79
N GLU A 94 -1.75 -14.05 -3.32
CA GLU A 94 -1.20 -15.41 -3.18
C GLU A 94 -0.31 -15.56 -1.91
N ILE A 95 -0.22 -14.53 -1.08
CA ILE A 95 0.64 -14.50 0.13
C ILE A 95 -0.23 -14.50 1.38
N ALA A 96 -0.01 -15.44 2.28
CA ALA A 96 -0.65 -15.45 3.58
C ALA A 96 -0.09 -14.34 4.49
N LEU A 97 -0.92 -13.80 5.39
CA LEU A 97 -0.53 -12.78 6.37
C LEU A 97 0.68 -13.23 7.21
N SER A 98 0.68 -14.48 7.68
CA SER A 98 1.79 -15.06 8.46
C SER A 98 3.11 -15.05 7.67
N LYS A 99 3.06 -15.37 6.38
CA LYS A 99 4.22 -15.30 5.48
C LYS A 99 4.72 -13.88 5.32
N ALA A 100 3.82 -12.91 5.11
CA ALA A 100 4.19 -11.51 4.95
C ALA A 100 4.89 -10.95 6.19
N ILE A 101 4.37 -11.27 7.39
CA ILE A 101 4.98 -10.92 8.67
C ILE A 101 6.37 -11.55 8.80
N ALA A 102 6.48 -12.87 8.58
CA ALA A 102 7.74 -13.60 8.71
C ALA A 102 8.79 -13.15 7.70
N SER A 103 8.37 -12.68 6.51
CA SER A 103 9.26 -12.18 5.47
C SER A 103 9.73 -10.74 5.70
N GLY A 104 9.19 -10.03 6.70
CA GLY A 104 9.65 -8.70 7.10
C GLY A 104 8.96 -7.53 6.36
N GLN A 105 7.78 -7.73 5.77
CA GLN A 105 7.00 -6.57 5.31
C GLN A 105 6.61 -5.68 6.48
N ARG A 106 6.90 -4.38 6.38
CA ARG A 106 6.84 -3.47 7.52
C ARG A 106 5.44 -2.93 7.81
N THR A 107 4.65 -2.63 6.78
CA THR A 107 3.27 -2.14 6.95
C THR A 107 2.29 -2.92 6.09
N PHE A 108 1.05 -3.02 6.59
CA PHE A 108 -0.08 -3.62 5.88
C PHE A 108 -1.17 -2.57 5.69
N GLU A 109 -1.54 -2.32 4.43
CA GLU A 109 -2.45 -1.25 4.09
C GLU A 109 -3.83 -1.78 3.73
N HIS A 110 -4.87 -1.04 4.13
CA HIS A 110 -6.28 -1.32 3.85
C HIS A 110 -6.75 -2.68 4.38
N LEU A 111 -6.08 -3.22 5.40
CA LEU A 111 -6.33 -4.56 5.94
C LEU A 111 -6.23 -5.68 4.89
N LYS A 112 -5.49 -5.45 3.79
CA LYS A 112 -5.24 -6.49 2.79
C LYS A 112 -4.47 -7.65 3.43
N GLY A 113 -4.89 -8.88 3.10
CA GLY A 113 -4.37 -10.10 3.75
C GLY A 113 -5.17 -10.57 4.96
N TYR A 114 -5.93 -9.69 5.63
CA TYR A 114 -6.82 -10.08 6.73
C TYR A 114 -8.16 -10.63 6.25
N TYR A 115 -8.54 -10.38 4.99
CA TYR A 115 -9.81 -10.83 4.41
C TYR A 115 -9.64 -11.86 3.30
N SER A 116 -8.43 -12.03 2.79
CA SER A 116 -8.19 -12.85 1.59
C SER A 116 -8.15 -14.34 1.87
N ASP A 117 -7.90 -14.72 3.11
CA ASP A 117 -7.85 -16.15 3.48
C ASP A 117 -9.19 -16.64 4.02
N ARG A 118 -10.22 -16.62 3.14
CA ARG A 118 -11.54 -17.19 3.45
C ARG A 118 -11.54 -18.72 3.61
N SER A 119 -10.42 -19.36 3.28
CA SER A 119 -10.27 -20.82 3.37
C SER A 119 -9.87 -21.30 4.76
N LEU A 120 -9.32 -20.39 5.58
CA LEU A 120 -8.97 -20.68 6.97
C LEU A 120 -10.04 -20.07 7.88
N GLU A 121 -10.60 -20.86 8.78
CA GLU A 121 -11.39 -20.35 9.90
C GLU A 121 -10.47 -19.63 10.90
N ILE A 122 -9.81 -18.56 10.43
CA ILE A 122 -8.93 -17.75 11.25
C ILE A 122 -9.79 -16.82 12.09
N THR A 123 -9.69 -16.96 13.40
CA THR A 123 -10.42 -16.12 14.35
C THR A 123 -9.76 -14.75 14.50
N LYS A 124 -10.49 -13.82 15.13
CA LYS A 124 -9.92 -12.51 15.48
C LYS A 124 -8.72 -12.65 16.41
N GLU A 125 -8.76 -13.61 17.31
CA GLU A 125 -7.72 -13.92 18.27
C GLU A 125 -6.44 -14.42 17.56
N ASP A 126 -6.59 -15.21 16.49
CA ASP A 126 -5.48 -15.68 15.67
C ASP A 126 -4.77 -14.50 14.97
N TYR A 127 -5.54 -13.56 14.39
CA TYR A 127 -4.96 -12.35 13.78
C TYR A 127 -4.21 -11.50 14.81
N VAL A 128 -4.76 -11.33 16.01
CA VAL A 128 -4.09 -10.64 17.11
C VAL A 128 -2.82 -11.40 17.51
N GLY A 129 -2.88 -12.73 17.61
CA GLY A 129 -1.72 -13.57 17.91
C GLY A 129 -0.59 -13.44 16.90
N LEU A 130 -0.92 -13.40 15.60
CA LEU A 130 0.06 -13.25 14.53
C LEU A 130 0.76 -11.88 14.53
N THR A 131 0.04 -10.82 14.88
CA THR A 131 0.55 -9.46 14.81
C THR A 131 1.12 -8.96 16.14
N LYS A 132 0.68 -9.53 17.27
CA LYS A 132 1.16 -9.15 18.60
C LYS A 132 2.63 -9.51 18.77
N GLY A 133 3.45 -8.48 19.00
CA GLY A 133 4.90 -8.66 19.16
C GLY A 133 5.68 -8.73 17.83
N ALA A 134 5.00 -8.72 16.70
CA ALA A 134 5.64 -8.51 15.40
C ALA A 134 5.91 -7.01 15.20
N GLU A 135 7.04 -6.69 14.59
CA GLU A 135 7.41 -5.30 14.26
C GLU A 135 6.70 -4.83 12.97
N VAL A 136 5.36 -4.92 12.95
CA VAL A 136 4.53 -4.54 11.81
C VAL A 136 3.50 -3.48 12.20
N TRP A 137 3.13 -2.66 11.23
CA TRP A 137 2.15 -1.60 11.41
C TRP A 137 0.97 -1.82 10.47
N ASN A 138 -0.20 -1.44 10.90
CA ASN A 138 -1.42 -1.47 10.08
C ASN A 138 -1.90 -0.05 9.79
N CYS A 139 -2.16 0.23 8.51
CA CYS A 139 -2.88 1.41 8.06
C CYS A 139 -4.27 0.95 7.55
N PRO A 140 -5.27 0.83 8.43
CA PRO A 140 -6.51 0.13 8.11
C PRO A 140 -7.45 0.92 7.20
N THR A 141 -7.23 2.23 7.01
CA THR A 141 -8.12 3.11 6.25
C THR A 141 -9.60 2.85 6.56
N LEU A 142 -9.94 2.92 7.85
CA LEU A 142 -11.25 2.49 8.39
C LEU A 142 -12.43 3.17 7.71
N TYR A 143 -12.28 4.42 7.30
CA TYR A 143 -13.34 5.16 6.61
C TYR A 143 -13.67 4.53 5.25
N THR A 144 -12.65 4.26 4.42
CA THR A 144 -12.81 3.58 3.14
C THR A 144 -13.41 2.19 3.29
N ASN A 145 -12.93 1.44 4.30
CA ASN A 145 -13.46 0.11 4.59
C ASN A 145 -14.90 0.16 5.09
N ARG A 146 -15.27 1.16 5.87
CA ARG A 146 -16.65 1.37 6.32
C ARG A 146 -17.59 1.54 5.12
N ILE A 147 -17.24 2.38 4.17
CA ILE A 147 -18.02 2.61 2.95
C ILE A 147 -18.13 1.32 2.14
N GLY A 148 -17.00 0.63 1.89
CA GLY A 148 -16.96 -0.56 1.04
C GLY A 148 -17.62 -1.80 1.63
N PHE A 149 -17.62 -1.98 2.97
CA PHE A 149 -18.08 -3.22 3.61
C PHE A 149 -19.45 -3.12 4.27
N ARG A 150 -19.88 -1.94 4.69
CA ARG A 150 -21.17 -1.75 5.37
C ARG A 150 -22.32 -1.42 4.43
N GLY A 151 -22.01 -1.06 3.17
CA GLY A 151 -23.03 -0.55 2.28
C GLY A 151 -23.69 0.72 2.83
N ASP A 152 -22.96 1.49 3.65
CA ASP A 152 -23.44 2.79 4.10
C ASP A 152 -23.85 3.56 2.87
N ASP A 153 -25.06 4.08 2.85
CA ASP A 153 -25.57 4.86 1.73
C ASP A 153 -24.64 6.05 1.49
N VAL A 154 -23.97 6.05 0.35
CA VAL A 154 -23.08 7.14 -0.05
C VAL A 154 -23.79 8.49 0.02
N ARG A 155 -25.11 8.53 -0.21
CA ARG A 155 -25.90 9.76 -0.08
C ARG A 155 -25.87 10.29 1.34
N THR A 156 -26.09 9.43 2.34
CA THR A 156 -25.98 9.79 3.77
C THR A 156 -24.59 10.32 4.11
N LEU A 157 -23.53 9.70 3.54
CA LEU A 157 -22.17 10.19 3.74
C LEU A 157 -21.92 11.54 3.10
N LEU A 158 -22.51 11.81 1.92
CA LEU A 158 -22.40 13.07 1.24
C LEU A 158 -23.23 14.21 1.90
N GLU A 159 -24.14 13.88 2.81
CA GLU A 159 -24.87 14.81 3.65
C GLU A 159 -24.14 15.17 4.95
N SER A 160 -23.04 14.51 5.27
CA SER A 160 -22.25 14.78 6.47
C SER A 160 -21.49 16.11 6.37
N ASP A 161 -21.16 16.71 7.53
CA ASP A 161 -20.39 17.95 7.59
C ASP A 161 -19.02 17.85 6.93
N GLU A 162 -18.40 16.68 6.98
CA GLU A 162 -17.10 16.40 6.38
C GLU A 162 -17.16 16.40 4.86
N ALA A 163 -18.31 16.06 4.29
CA ALA A 163 -18.50 15.98 2.85
C ALA A 163 -18.35 17.34 2.14
N LYS A 164 -18.42 18.46 2.87
CA LYS A 164 -18.18 19.80 2.31
C LYS A 164 -16.77 19.97 1.71
N TYR A 165 -15.83 19.13 2.12
CA TYR A 165 -14.45 19.14 1.60
C TYR A 165 -14.26 18.26 0.36
N ILE A 166 -15.27 17.48 -0.05
CA ILE A 166 -15.23 16.61 -1.24
C ILE A 166 -15.60 17.47 -2.45
N SER A 167 -14.80 17.41 -3.51
CA SER A 167 -15.07 18.11 -4.76
C SER A 167 -16.35 17.60 -5.44
N ASN A 168 -16.95 18.43 -6.29
CA ASN A 168 -18.15 18.02 -7.02
C ASN A 168 -17.90 16.83 -7.95
N ASP A 169 -16.71 16.75 -8.54
CA ASP A 169 -16.34 15.64 -9.42
C ASP A 169 -16.25 14.33 -8.63
N GLU A 170 -15.57 14.32 -7.49
CA GLU A 170 -15.49 13.14 -6.61
C GLU A 170 -16.88 12.74 -6.07
N ARG A 171 -17.75 13.69 -5.74
CA ARG A 171 -19.15 13.42 -5.35
C ARG A 171 -19.89 12.70 -6.47
N GLY A 172 -19.69 13.13 -7.73
CA GLY A 172 -20.27 12.51 -8.91
C GLY A 172 -19.79 11.07 -9.09
N GLU A 173 -18.49 10.83 -8.95
CA GLU A 173 -17.89 9.49 -9.03
C GLU A 173 -18.43 8.55 -7.94
N TRP A 174 -18.54 9.01 -6.70
CA TRP A 174 -19.07 8.21 -5.59
C TRP A 174 -20.54 7.82 -5.82
N LEU A 175 -21.36 8.74 -6.29
CA LEU A 175 -22.76 8.47 -6.62
C LEU A 175 -22.91 7.51 -7.80
N ALA A 176 -22.07 7.65 -8.82
CA ALA A 176 -22.06 6.75 -9.98
C ALA A 176 -21.64 5.32 -9.59
N ALA A 177 -20.65 5.17 -8.72
CA ALA A 177 -20.17 3.87 -8.25
C ALA A 177 -21.25 3.08 -7.47
N THR A 178 -22.20 3.77 -6.83
CA THR A 178 -23.30 3.13 -6.07
C THR A 178 -24.55 2.89 -6.89
N ALA A 179 -24.69 3.49 -8.06
CA ALA A 179 -25.86 3.32 -8.94
C ALA A 179 -25.80 2.03 -9.80
N GLY A 180 -24.67 1.33 -9.81
CA GLY A 180 -24.41 0.13 -10.62
C GLY A 180 -24.43 -1.20 -9.84
N GLY A 181 -24.91 -1.21 -8.58
CA GLY A 181 -25.00 -2.41 -7.73
C GLY A 181 -26.43 -2.92 -7.57
#